data_024153ad7128d1ed80634d82e1702d4a
#
_entry.id   024153ad7128d1ed80634d82e1702d4a
#
_cell.length_a   1.000
_cell.length_b   1.000
_cell.length_c   1.000
_cell.angle_alpha   90.00
_cell.angle_beta   90.00
_cell.angle_gamma   90.00
#
_symmetry.space_group_name_H-M   'P 1'
#
loop_
_entity.id
_entity.type
_entity.pdbx_description
1 polymer ?
#
loop_
_entity_poly.entity_id
_entity_poly.type
_entity_poly.pdbx_seq_one_letter_code
_entity_poly.pdbx_strand_id
1 'polypeptide(L)'
;MTIGQKYLCIFVAIFLEKSIMLGKFKTFKPYYKSTMVLAGPVVISQLGHTLVHTADSVIVGHFAGTIPLAAVSLVHAVFMIVMVIGLGIAYGITPLIAQENGRDNKKECAVLLSNSFWLNIIAGLLLFCLVYFGSMLAIDHLNQDPAVVKEAKPYLLILSLSMLPLMVFSTFKQFAEGLGFTKQAMNVTIWGNVLNIILAIVFVKGMFGISPMGVKGVGYSTLIDRVLMMSVMMTYVLRSQKFRGYIQYFKVTVIDRERLLKILRIGAPVAMQYVFEIGAFAGASLLAGTISATAQASHQVAIQLAAMTYMMASGIAAAATIKVGNSYGNRNLFRLERFAITSYQLVLIFMLITASLFALLNNYLPYIFTSDHAVVIIAAQLLIIAGLFQLFDGTQVVGLGVLRGMGDVNIPTIITFIAYWIIGLPSGYLMGIVFNWGIKGIWYGLTLGLLTSSLLLYLRFQLVIKKKKIQFEQSMFK
;
A
#
# COMPACT_ATOMS: atom_id res chain seq x y z
N MET A 1 18.49 26.39 16.92
CA MET A 1 17.87 25.09 16.58
C MET A 1 16.46 25.06 17.14
N THR A 2 15.45 25.03 16.29
CA THR A 2 14.07 24.91 16.73
C THR A 2 13.84 23.54 17.40
N ILE A 3 12.86 23.47 18.32
CA ILE A 3 12.50 22.23 19.03
C ILE A 3 12.34 21.06 18.05
N GLY A 4 11.74 21.28 16.88
CA GLY A 4 11.57 20.28 15.83
C GLY A 4 12.89 19.73 15.27
N GLN A 5 13.92 20.57 15.08
CA GLN A 5 15.24 20.13 14.60
C GLN A 5 15.96 19.23 15.62
N LYS A 6 15.77 19.48 16.91
CA LYS A 6 16.36 18.67 17.99
C LYS A 6 15.74 17.27 18.04
N TYR A 7 14.42 17.17 17.90
CA TYR A 7 13.72 15.87 17.84
C TYR A 7 14.01 15.11 16.55
N LEU A 8 14.15 15.81 15.42
CA LEU A 8 14.55 15.19 14.16
C LEU A 8 15.97 14.60 14.24
N CYS A 9 16.92 15.34 14.82
CA CYS A 9 18.28 14.84 15.03
C CYS A 9 18.30 13.63 15.96
N ILE A 10 17.51 13.63 17.05
CA ILE A 10 17.40 12.49 17.97
C ILE A 10 16.74 11.30 17.24
N PHE A 11 15.68 11.51 16.47
CA PHE A 11 15.00 10.46 15.70
C PHE A 11 15.94 9.83 14.67
N VAL A 12 16.63 10.66 13.88
CA VAL A 12 17.61 10.20 12.88
C VAL A 12 18.81 9.52 13.56
N ALA A 13 19.26 10.04 14.71
CA ALA A 13 20.35 9.45 15.51
C ALA A 13 19.96 8.05 16.01
N ILE A 14 18.78 7.87 16.58
CA ILE A 14 18.31 6.55 17.07
C ILE A 14 18.40 5.47 15.98
N PHE A 15 18.08 5.82 14.73
CA PHE A 15 18.10 4.88 13.61
C PHE A 15 19.48 4.75 12.92
N LEU A 16 20.27 5.83 12.91
CA LEU A 16 21.61 5.83 12.29
C LEU A 16 22.71 5.44 13.27
N GLU A 17 22.60 5.77 14.57
CA GLU A 17 23.64 5.58 15.55
C GLU A 17 24.02 4.13 15.76
N LYS A 18 23.06 3.19 15.77
CA LYS A 18 23.34 1.75 15.78
C LYS A 18 24.10 1.25 14.53
N SER A 19 24.12 2.04 13.46
CA SER A 19 24.81 1.74 12.22
C SER A 19 26.18 2.41 12.11
N ILE A 20 26.27 3.67 12.56
CA ILE A 20 27.48 4.50 12.50
C ILE A 20 28.49 4.07 13.56
N MET A 21 28.05 3.69 14.76
CA MET A 21 28.92 3.21 15.85
C MET A 21 29.76 1.98 15.53
N LEU A 22 29.48 1.28 14.41
CA LEU A 22 30.11 -0.02 14.17
C LEU A 22 31.18 -0.04 13.08
N GLY A 23 31.53 1.03 12.37
CA GLY A 23 32.58 1.00 11.34
C GLY A 23 32.37 -0.11 10.25
N LYS A 24 31.16 -0.70 10.15
CA LYS A 24 30.87 -1.97 9.50
C LYS A 24 29.96 -1.87 8.28
N PHE A 25 30.07 -0.79 7.51
CA PHE A 25 29.31 -0.68 6.25
C PHE A 25 29.50 -1.91 5.34
N LYS A 26 30.71 -2.48 5.32
CA LYS A 26 31.01 -3.72 4.60
C LYS A 26 30.15 -4.91 5.07
N THR A 27 29.81 -4.99 6.35
CA THR A 27 29.03 -6.09 6.93
C THR A 27 27.54 -6.00 6.59
N PHE A 28 27.01 -4.79 6.35
CA PHE A 28 25.61 -4.56 6.00
C PHE A 28 25.36 -4.57 4.48
N LYS A 29 26.39 -4.40 3.65
CA LYS A 29 26.28 -4.37 2.18
C LYS A 29 25.46 -5.53 1.59
N PRO A 30 25.62 -6.80 2.00
CA PRO A 30 24.80 -7.90 1.46
C PRO A 30 23.31 -7.77 1.82
N TYR A 31 22.98 -7.23 3.00
CA TYR A 31 21.62 -7.02 3.44
C TYR A 31 20.93 -5.90 2.62
N TYR A 32 21.62 -4.77 2.38
CA TYR A 32 21.14 -3.69 1.51
C TYR A 32 20.85 -4.22 0.11
N LYS A 33 21.84 -4.89 -0.52
CA LYS A 33 21.67 -5.46 -1.87
C LYS A 33 20.50 -6.44 -1.92
N SER A 34 20.41 -7.36 -0.94
CA SER A 34 19.37 -8.37 -0.89
C SER A 34 17.96 -7.78 -0.70
N THR A 35 17.81 -6.70 0.10
CA THR A 35 16.55 -6.00 0.29
C THR A 35 16.16 -5.23 -0.97
N MET A 36 17.09 -4.49 -1.59
CA MET A 36 16.84 -3.71 -2.80
C MET A 36 16.45 -4.58 -4.01
N VAL A 37 17.05 -5.76 -4.16
CA VAL A 37 16.69 -6.72 -5.23
C VAL A 37 15.23 -7.17 -5.12
N LEU A 38 14.68 -7.28 -3.91
CA LEU A 38 13.27 -7.59 -3.71
C LEU A 38 12.38 -6.34 -3.76
N ALA A 39 12.84 -5.24 -3.19
CA ALA A 39 12.07 -4.00 -3.12
C ALA A 39 11.85 -3.38 -4.51
N GLY A 40 12.88 -3.33 -5.35
CA GLY A 40 12.80 -2.68 -6.66
C GLY A 40 11.62 -3.17 -7.52
N PRO A 41 11.48 -4.48 -7.77
CA PRO A 41 10.33 -4.99 -8.51
C PRO A 41 8.97 -4.66 -7.87
N VAL A 42 8.86 -4.68 -6.54
CA VAL A 42 7.60 -4.34 -5.86
C VAL A 42 7.28 -2.86 -6.01
N VAL A 43 8.28 -1.98 -5.86
CA VAL A 43 8.14 -0.52 -6.10
C VAL A 43 7.60 -0.27 -7.50
N ILE A 44 8.20 -0.88 -8.52
CA ILE A 44 7.77 -0.72 -9.91
C ILE A 44 6.34 -1.20 -10.12
N SER A 45 5.95 -2.33 -9.49
CA SER A 45 4.56 -2.81 -9.53
C SER A 45 3.59 -1.82 -8.91
N GLN A 46 3.92 -1.25 -7.75
CA GLN A 46 3.06 -0.31 -7.03
C GLN A 46 2.89 1.01 -7.80
N LEU A 47 3.99 1.55 -8.34
CA LEU A 47 3.94 2.73 -9.21
C LEU A 47 3.10 2.45 -10.46
N GLY A 48 3.23 1.26 -11.05
CA GLY A 48 2.43 0.85 -12.20
C GLY A 48 0.92 0.89 -11.92
N HIS A 49 0.48 0.37 -10.78
CA HIS A 49 -0.94 0.44 -10.40
C HIS A 49 -1.45 1.88 -10.26
N THR A 50 -0.65 2.77 -9.65
CA THR A 50 -1.03 4.19 -9.51
C THR A 50 -1.12 4.88 -10.87
N LEU A 51 -0.19 4.59 -11.78
CA LEU A 51 -0.18 5.16 -13.13
C LEU A 51 -1.40 4.73 -13.96
N VAL A 52 -1.88 3.49 -13.82
CA VAL A 52 -3.10 3.03 -14.52
C VAL A 52 -4.32 3.86 -14.10
N HIS A 53 -4.54 4.06 -12.80
CA HIS A 53 -5.66 4.87 -12.33
C HIS A 53 -5.61 6.32 -12.84
N THR A 54 -4.40 6.88 -12.92
CA THR A 54 -4.21 8.22 -13.50
C THR A 54 -4.48 8.20 -15.01
N ALA A 55 -3.98 7.19 -15.72
CA ALA A 55 -4.20 7.04 -17.17
C ALA A 55 -5.68 6.87 -17.51
N ASP A 56 -6.41 6.07 -16.74
CA ASP A 56 -7.87 5.90 -16.92
C ASP A 56 -8.61 7.24 -16.85
N SER A 57 -8.27 8.07 -15.85
CA SER A 57 -8.88 9.40 -15.71
C SER A 57 -8.52 10.33 -16.87
N VAL A 58 -7.26 10.32 -17.33
CA VAL A 58 -6.80 11.13 -18.47
C VAL A 58 -7.48 10.67 -19.76
N ILE A 59 -7.57 9.37 -20.02
CA ILE A 59 -8.20 8.81 -21.21
C ILE A 59 -9.69 9.21 -21.26
N VAL A 60 -10.41 9.02 -20.16
CA VAL A 60 -11.84 9.38 -20.10
C VAL A 60 -12.03 10.88 -20.24
N GLY A 61 -11.26 11.70 -19.53
CA GLY A 61 -11.36 13.16 -19.61
C GLY A 61 -11.11 13.71 -21.01
N HIS A 62 -10.14 13.11 -21.74
CA HIS A 62 -9.75 13.57 -23.06
C HIS A 62 -10.69 13.08 -24.19
N PHE A 63 -11.20 11.85 -24.09
CA PHE A 63 -11.96 11.22 -25.17
C PHE A 63 -13.46 11.08 -24.90
N ALA A 64 -13.91 11.11 -23.65
CA ALA A 64 -15.32 10.93 -23.30
C ALA A 64 -15.99 12.17 -22.70
N GLY A 65 -15.19 13.12 -22.17
CA GLY A 65 -15.68 14.39 -21.66
C GLY A 65 -15.84 14.47 -20.13
N THR A 66 -16.43 15.57 -19.64
CA THR A 66 -16.45 15.92 -18.20
C THR A 66 -17.41 15.07 -17.36
N ILE A 67 -18.62 14.76 -17.86
CA ILE A 67 -19.59 13.92 -17.14
C ILE A 67 -19.04 12.50 -16.95
N PRO A 68 -18.52 11.81 -17.98
CA PRO A 68 -17.82 10.53 -17.82
C PRO A 68 -16.63 10.58 -16.84
N LEU A 69 -15.82 11.65 -16.86
CA LEU A 69 -14.71 11.82 -15.93
C LEU A 69 -15.18 11.95 -14.48
N ALA A 70 -16.26 12.69 -14.24
CA ALA A 70 -16.88 12.81 -12.92
C ALA A 70 -17.39 11.42 -12.43
N ALA A 71 -17.98 10.61 -13.33
CA ALA A 71 -18.43 9.27 -13.02
C ALA A 71 -17.26 8.34 -12.64
N VAL A 72 -16.13 8.39 -13.35
CA VAL A 72 -14.91 7.65 -13.00
C VAL A 72 -14.40 8.05 -11.62
N SER A 73 -14.32 9.33 -11.34
CA SER A 73 -13.86 9.85 -10.05
C SER A 73 -14.74 9.40 -8.89
N LEU A 74 -16.07 9.48 -9.06
CA LEU A 74 -17.04 9.01 -8.06
C LEU A 74 -16.90 7.52 -7.77
N VAL A 75 -16.82 6.70 -8.81
CA VAL A 75 -16.67 5.25 -8.67
C VAL A 75 -15.34 4.88 -8.04
N HIS A 76 -14.24 5.52 -8.45
CA HIS A 76 -12.93 5.27 -7.85
C HIS A 76 -12.89 5.58 -6.35
N ALA A 77 -13.52 6.68 -5.91
CA ALA A 77 -13.55 7.04 -4.49
C ALA A 77 -14.22 5.96 -3.63
N VAL A 78 -15.35 5.41 -4.09
CA VAL A 78 -16.07 4.35 -3.39
C VAL A 78 -15.34 3.01 -3.51
N PHE A 79 -14.86 2.66 -4.71
CA PHE A 79 -14.22 1.40 -5.00
C PHE A 79 -12.89 1.22 -4.26
N MET A 80 -12.11 2.31 -4.08
CA MET A 80 -10.79 2.27 -3.44
C MET A 80 -10.87 1.75 -2.00
N ILE A 81 -11.89 2.18 -1.23
CA ILE A 81 -12.08 1.74 0.16
C ILE A 81 -12.27 0.22 0.22
N VAL A 82 -13.11 -0.32 -0.67
CA VAL A 82 -13.39 -1.77 -0.72
C VAL A 82 -12.19 -2.54 -1.23
N MET A 83 -11.50 -2.00 -2.23
CA MET A 83 -10.30 -2.61 -2.81
C MET A 83 -9.17 -2.80 -1.78
N VAL A 84 -8.92 -1.81 -0.92
CA VAL A 84 -7.84 -1.92 0.09
C VAL A 84 -8.15 -2.95 1.17
N ILE A 85 -9.43 -3.18 1.50
CA ILE A 85 -9.84 -4.28 2.39
C ILE A 85 -9.46 -5.62 1.76
N GLY A 86 -9.79 -5.82 0.49
CA GLY A 86 -9.43 -7.04 -0.24
C GLY A 86 -7.93 -7.27 -0.32
N LEU A 87 -7.17 -6.24 -0.73
CA LEU A 87 -5.71 -6.34 -0.80
C LEU A 87 -5.08 -6.60 0.57
N GLY A 88 -5.59 -5.97 1.64
CA GLY A 88 -5.13 -6.22 3.00
C GLY A 88 -5.31 -7.68 3.42
N ILE A 89 -6.46 -8.28 3.11
CA ILE A 89 -6.71 -9.71 3.36
C ILE A 89 -5.73 -10.58 2.54
N ALA A 90 -5.53 -10.25 1.26
CA ALA A 90 -4.61 -10.98 0.39
C ALA A 90 -3.15 -10.89 0.87
N TYR A 91 -2.73 -9.77 1.45
CA TYR A 91 -1.38 -9.62 2.02
C TYR A 91 -1.12 -10.49 3.26
N GLY A 92 -2.15 -11.05 3.87
CA GLY A 92 -2.04 -11.95 5.03
C GLY A 92 -1.22 -13.22 4.75
N ILE A 93 -1.18 -13.70 3.52
CA ILE A 93 -0.43 -14.91 3.16
C ILE A 93 1.10 -14.67 3.08
N THR A 94 1.55 -13.49 2.65
CA THR A 94 2.96 -13.19 2.37
C THR A 94 3.90 -13.50 3.54
N PRO A 95 3.65 -13.00 4.78
CA PRO A 95 4.52 -13.29 5.91
C PRO A 95 4.50 -14.77 6.29
N LEU A 96 3.36 -15.44 6.15
CA LEU A 96 3.25 -16.88 6.44
C LEU A 96 4.07 -17.71 5.47
N ILE A 97 3.99 -17.42 4.17
CA ILE A 97 4.81 -18.08 3.15
C ILE A 97 6.29 -17.79 3.39
N ALA A 98 6.67 -16.56 3.71
CA ALA A 98 8.06 -16.22 3.99
C ALA A 98 8.60 -16.99 5.21
N GLN A 99 7.80 -17.14 6.27
CA GLN A 99 8.17 -17.89 7.46
C GLN A 99 8.31 -19.39 7.18
N GLU A 100 7.32 -20.02 6.52
CA GLU A 100 7.36 -21.45 6.21
C GLU A 100 8.46 -21.77 5.19
N ASN A 101 8.72 -20.87 4.24
CA ASN A 101 9.87 -20.99 3.34
C ASN A 101 11.22 -20.90 4.10
N GLY A 102 11.28 -20.04 5.12
CA GLY A 102 12.45 -19.98 6.02
C GLY A 102 12.67 -21.25 6.83
N ARG A 103 11.63 -22.02 7.11
CA ARG A 103 11.68 -23.36 7.75
C ARG A 103 11.95 -24.50 6.76
N ASP A 104 12.09 -24.20 5.48
CA ASP A 104 12.12 -25.17 4.35
C ASP A 104 10.88 -26.09 4.29
N ASN A 105 9.73 -25.62 4.82
CA ASN A 105 8.48 -26.38 4.85
C ASN A 105 7.65 -26.12 3.59
N LYS A 106 8.08 -26.70 2.47
CA LYS A 106 7.44 -26.54 1.16
C LYS A 106 6.01 -27.03 1.11
N LYS A 107 5.71 -28.10 1.87
CA LYS A 107 4.34 -28.67 1.97
C LYS A 107 3.39 -27.66 2.60
N GLU A 108 3.76 -27.02 3.72
CA GLU A 108 2.92 -26.03 4.38
C GLU A 108 2.73 -24.76 3.50
N CYS A 109 3.77 -24.34 2.76
CA CYS A 109 3.63 -23.27 1.78
C CYS A 109 2.53 -23.58 0.75
N ALA A 110 2.47 -24.81 0.24
CA ALA A 110 1.45 -25.23 -0.73
C ALA A 110 0.05 -25.29 -0.11
N VAL A 111 -0.07 -25.78 1.13
CA VAL A 111 -1.35 -25.83 1.85
C VAL A 111 -1.85 -24.43 2.15
N LEU A 112 -0.98 -23.51 2.54
CA LEU A 112 -1.32 -22.09 2.72
C LEU A 112 -1.78 -21.45 1.41
N LEU A 113 -1.15 -21.77 0.26
CA LEU A 113 -1.61 -21.31 -1.04
C LEU A 113 -3.03 -21.79 -1.35
N SER A 114 -3.33 -23.09 -1.12
CA SER A 114 -4.66 -23.68 -1.33
C SER A 114 -5.72 -22.96 -0.50
N ASN A 115 -5.43 -22.74 0.78
CA ASN A 115 -6.36 -22.06 1.69
C ASN A 115 -6.50 -20.56 1.37
N SER A 116 -5.41 -19.88 0.99
CA SER A 116 -5.46 -18.49 0.56
C SER A 116 -6.27 -18.33 -0.73
N PHE A 117 -6.18 -19.27 -1.66
CA PHE A 117 -6.99 -19.27 -2.88
C PHE A 117 -8.49 -19.25 -2.56
N TRP A 118 -8.97 -20.14 -1.69
CA TRP A 118 -10.37 -20.16 -1.29
C TRP A 118 -10.76 -18.93 -0.47
N LEU A 119 -9.91 -18.51 0.46
CA LEU A 119 -10.19 -17.30 1.25
C LEU A 119 -10.35 -16.08 0.36
N ASN A 120 -9.50 -15.91 -0.64
CA ASN A 120 -9.56 -14.77 -1.54
C ASN A 120 -10.70 -14.88 -2.56
N ILE A 121 -11.15 -16.08 -2.95
CA ILE A 121 -12.39 -16.24 -3.72
C ILE A 121 -13.59 -15.79 -2.88
N ILE A 122 -13.69 -16.26 -1.63
CA ILE A 122 -14.80 -15.89 -0.73
C ILE A 122 -14.76 -14.37 -0.47
N ALA A 123 -13.58 -13.83 -0.16
CA ALA A 123 -13.42 -12.39 0.02
C ALA A 123 -13.79 -11.61 -1.25
N GLY A 124 -13.34 -12.06 -2.43
CA GLY A 124 -13.67 -11.43 -3.71
C GLY A 124 -15.16 -11.40 -4.00
N LEU A 125 -15.89 -12.49 -3.70
CA LEU A 125 -17.34 -12.56 -3.84
C LEU A 125 -18.05 -11.65 -2.83
N LEU A 126 -17.62 -11.64 -1.57
CA LEU A 126 -18.18 -10.74 -0.56
C LEU A 126 -17.97 -9.27 -0.89
N LEU A 127 -16.75 -8.93 -1.36
CA LEU A 127 -16.43 -7.57 -1.77
C LEU A 127 -17.17 -7.17 -3.04
N PHE A 128 -17.36 -8.09 -4.00
CA PHE A 128 -18.23 -7.88 -5.15
C PHE A 128 -19.66 -7.54 -4.70
N CYS A 129 -20.23 -8.34 -3.81
CA CYS A 129 -21.57 -8.07 -3.28
C CYS A 129 -21.64 -6.73 -2.53
N LEU A 130 -20.63 -6.42 -1.72
CA LEU A 130 -20.54 -5.16 -0.99
C LEU A 130 -20.49 -3.95 -1.94
N VAL A 131 -19.66 -4.01 -2.98
CA VAL A 131 -19.57 -2.94 -3.98
C VAL A 131 -20.86 -2.83 -4.78
N TYR A 132 -21.38 -3.95 -5.28
CA TYR A 132 -22.58 -3.95 -6.11
C TYR A 132 -23.81 -3.46 -5.35
N PHE A 133 -24.15 -4.08 -4.23
CA PHE A 133 -25.35 -3.70 -3.48
C PHE A 133 -25.16 -2.43 -2.64
N GLY A 134 -24.03 -2.31 -1.94
CA GLY A 134 -23.79 -1.18 -1.04
C GLY A 134 -23.55 0.14 -1.80
N SER A 135 -22.74 0.09 -2.85
CA SER A 135 -22.41 1.31 -3.60
C SER A 135 -23.52 1.75 -4.55
N MET A 136 -24.30 0.80 -5.08
CA MET A 136 -25.52 1.15 -5.86
C MET A 136 -26.52 1.93 -5.02
N LEU A 137 -26.75 1.50 -3.77
CA LEU A 137 -27.59 2.22 -2.82
C LEU A 137 -26.98 3.59 -2.44
N ALA A 138 -25.66 3.61 -2.16
CA ALA A 138 -24.99 4.84 -1.75
C ALA A 138 -25.02 5.93 -2.85
N ILE A 139 -24.78 5.57 -4.09
CA ILE A 139 -24.73 6.52 -5.22
C ILE A 139 -26.08 7.23 -5.40
N ASP A 140 -27.21 6.56 -5.17
CA ASP A 140 -28.54 7.15 -5.28
C ASP A 140 -28.84 8.18 -4.16
N HIS A 141 -28.12 8.11 -3.03
CA HIS A 141 -28.28 8.99 -1.88
C HIS A 141 -27.24 10.11 -1.77
N LEU A 142 -26.23 10.12 -2.66
CA LEU A 142 -25.16 11.11 -2.63
C LEU A 142 -25.50 12.45 -3.27
N ASN A 143 -26.76 12.70 -3.67
CA ASN A 143 -27.21 13.93 -4.34
C ASN A 143 -26.31 14.37 -5.52
N GLN A 144 -25.82 13.39 -6.31
CA GLN A 144 -25.01 13.63 -7.49
C GLN A 144 -25.87 13.97 -8.71
N ASP A 145 -25.27 14.61 -9.71
CA ASP A 145 -25.93 14.86 -10.99
C ASP A 145 -26.46 13.55 -11.59
N PRO A 146 -27.74 13.47 -11.97
CA PRO A 146 -28.33 12.28 -12.58
C PRO A 146 -27.59 11.77 -13.80
N ALA A 147 -26.97 12.66 -14.59
CA ALA A 147 -26.15 12.28 -15.75
C ALA A 147 -24.88 11.55 -15.33
N VAL A 148 -24.23 11.99 -14.23
CA VAL A 148 -23.05 11.32 -13.67
C VAL A 148 -23.43 9.95 -13.10
N VAL A 149 -24.54 9.85 -12.36
CA VAL A 149 -25.05 8.59 -11.80
C VAL A 149 -25.35 7.57 -12.89
N LYS A 150 -25.94 7.99 -14.00
CA LYS A 150 -26.25 7.13 -15.16
C LYS A 150 -25.01 6.48 -15.77
N GLU A 151 -23.89 7.21 -15.86
CA GLU A 151 -22.61 6.71 -16.34
C GLU A 151 -21.87 5.88 -15.27
N ALA A 152 -21.98 6.27 -13.99
CA ALA A 152 -21.28 5.63 -12.90
C ALA A 152 -21.77 4.20 -12.60
N LYS A 153 -23.09 3.96 -12.62
CA LYS A 153 -23.68 2.66 -12.26
C LYS A 153 -23.19 1.48 -13.12
N PRO A 154 -23.21 1.53 -14.46
CA PRO A 154 -22.71 0.43 -15.27
C PRO A 154 -21.19 0.26 -15.15
N TYR A 155 -20.43 1.35 -14.97
CA TYR A 155 -19.00 1.27 -14.72
C TYR A 155 -18.68 0.59 -13.39
N LEU A 156 -19.40 0.95 -12.33
CA LEU A 156 -19.27 0.34 -11.01
C LEU A 156 -19.57 -1.16 -11.04
N LEU A 157 -20.59 -1.59 -11.78
CA LEU A 157 -20.89 -3.01 -11.96
C LEU A 157 -19.72 -3.77 -12.60
N ILE A 158 -19.19 -3.25 -13.71
CA ILE A 158 -18.07 -3.89 -14.42
C ILE A 158 -16.82 -3.93 -13.51
N LEU A 159 -16.55 -2.85 -12.81
CA LEU A 159 -15.42 -2.75 -11.91
C LEU A 159 -15.57 -3.68 -10.68
N SER A 160 -16.79 -3.84 -10.16
CA SER A 160 -17.07 -4.78 -9.07
C SER A 160 -16.85 -6.23 -9.48
N LEU A 161 -17.24 -6.62 -10.71
CA LEU A 161 -16.95 -7.95 -11.27
C LEU A 161 -15.44 -8.24 -11.34
N SER A 162 -14.63 -7.21 -11.56
CA SER A 162 -13.19 -7.36 -11.63
C SER A 162 -12.50 -7.61 -10.27
N MET A 163 -13.25 -7.53 -9.14
CA MET A 163 -12.72 -7.84 -7.80
C MET A 163 -12.32 -9.30 -7.67
N LEU A 164 -13.12 -10.22 -8.20
CA LEU A 164 -12.81 -11.64 -8.10
C LEU A 164 -11.48 -12.02 -8.80
N PRO A 165 -11.26 -11.70 -10.09
CA PRO A 165 -9.97 -11.97 -10.73
C PRO A 165 -8.81 -11.22 -10.05
N LEU A 166 -9.03 -10.01 -9.52
CA LEU A 166 -8.01 -9.28 -8.75
C LEU A 166 -7.59 -10.03 -7.49
N MET A 167 -8.55 -10.58 -6.73
CA MET A 167 -8.26 -11.32 -5.50
C MET A 167 -7.53 -12.63 -5.78
N VAL A 168 -7.91 -13.34 -6.84
CA VAL A 168 -7.21 -14.56 -7.26
C VAL A 168 -5.80 -14.24 -7.77
N PHE A 169 -5.64 -13.20 -8.59
CA PHE A 169 -4.32 -12.71 -9.00
C PHE A 169 -3.44 -12.41 -7.79
N SER A 170 -3.98 -11.68 -6.80
CA SER A 170 -3.28 -11.30 -5.58
C SER A 170 -2.83 -12.52 -4.78
N THR A 171 -3.60 -13.61 -4.75
CA THR A 171 -3.21 -14.86 -4.11
C THR A 171 -1.89 -15.40 -4.66
N PHE A 172 -1.80 -15.59 -5.97
CA PHE A 172 -0.61 -16.13 -6.62
C PHE A 172 0.56 -15.13 -6.62
N LYS A 173 0.28 -13.84 -6.75
CA LYS A 173 1.26 -12.76 -6.62
C LYS A 173 1.90 -12.78 -5.23
N GLN A 174 1.10 -12.74 -4.17
CA GLN A 174 1.59 -12.71 -2.79
C GLN A 174 2.32 -14.00 -2.41
N PHE A 175 1.90 -15.14 -2.94
CA PHE A 175 2.62 -16.40 -2.81
C PHE A 175 4.03 -16.34 -3.42
N ALA A 176 4.13 -15.88 -4.68
CA ALA A 176 5.42 -15.74 -5.35
C ALA A 176 6.32 -14.71 -4.66
N GLU A 177 5.78 -13.57 -4.23
CA GLU A 177 6.51 -12.55 -3.48
C GLU A 177 6.98 -13.09 -2.13
N GLY A 178 6.14 -13.81 -1.38
CA GLY A 178 6.50 -14.44 -0.10
C GLY A 178 7.66 -15.43 -0.22
N LEU A 179 7.79 -16.10 -1.37
CA LEU A 179 8.95 -16.94 -1.71
C LEU A 179 10.17 -16.15 -2.21
N GLY A 180 10.04 -14.84 -2.40
CA GLY A 180 11.12 -13.96 -2.91
C GLY A 180 11.16 -13.81 -4.43
N PHE A 181 10.16 -14.29 -5.17
CA PHE A 181 10.08 -14.15 -6.63
C PHE A 181 9.31 -12.88 -7.04
N THR A 182 9.76 -11.70 -6.60
CA THR A 182 9.10 -10.41 -6.84
C THR A 182 9.19 -9.93 -8.29
N LYS A 183 10.28 -10.26 -9.01
CA LYS A 183 10.49 -9.83 -10.40
C LYS A 183 9.44 -10.37 -11.37
N GLN A 184 8.97 -11.59 -11.16
CA GLN A 184 7.97 -12.20 -12.02
C GLN A 184 6.60 -11.56 -11.81
N ALA A 185 6.23 -11.33 -10.56
CA ALA A 185 5.01 -10.61 -10.22
C ALA A 185 5.01 -9.19 -10.82
N MET A 186 6.15 -8.48 -10.76
CA MET A 186 6.34 -7.20 -11.41
C MET A 186 6.09 -7.27 -12.92
N ASN A 187 6.70 -8.24 -13.61
CA ASN A 187 6.56 -8.36 -15.06
C ASN A 187 5.09 -8.55 -15.47
N VAL A 188 4.35 -9.43 -14.78
CA VAL A 188 2.93 -9.64 -15.05
C VAL A 188 2.13 -8.35 -14.84
N THR A 189 2.41 -7.63 -13.73
CA THR A 189 1.74 -6.36 -13.43
C THR A 189 2.03 -5.28 -14.48
N ILE A 190 3.29 -5.12 -14.92
CA ILE A 190 3.65 -4.10 -15.90
C ILE A 190 2.99 -4.37 -17.25
N TRP A 191 3.08 -5.60 -17.75
CA TRP A 191 2.46 -5.95 -19.03
C TRP A 191 0.95 -5.87 -18.98
N GLY A 192 0.34 -6.24 -17.84
CA GLY A 192 -1.08 -6.02 -17.61
C GLY A 192 -1.43 -4.53 -17.69
N ASN A 193 -0.72 -3.67 -16.96
CA ASN A 193 -0.96 -2.23 -16.97
C ASN A 193 -0.81 -1.61 -18.37
N VAL A 194 0.20 -2.02 -19.14
CA VAL A 194 0.37 -1.56 -20.54
C VAL A 194 -0.83 -1.99 -21.39
N LEU A 195 -1.24 -3.24 -21.26
CA LEU A 195 -2.39 -3.76 -21.99
C LEU A 195 -3.68 -3.03 -21.57
N ASN A 196 -3.88 -2.79 -20.28
CA ASN A 196 -5.02 -2.03 -19.78
C ASN A 196 -5.13 -0.66 -20.44
N ILE A 197 -4.04 0.12 -20.49
CA ILE A 197 -4.00 1.45 -21.10
C ILE A 197 -4.35 1.37 -22.62
N ILE A 198 -3.78 0.39 -23.33
CA ILE A 198 -4.06 0.19 -24.76
C ILE A 198 -5.55 -0.14 -24.97
N LEU A 199 -6.09 -1.09 -24.20
CA LEU A 199 -7.51 -1.47 -24.30
C LEU A 199 -8.45 -0.32 -23.89
N ALA A 200 -8.08 0.47 -22.86
CA ALA A 200 -8.85 1.63 -22.45
C ALA A 200 -8.97 2.65 -23.59
N ILE A 201 -7.87 2.98 -24.27
CA ILE A 201 -7.89 3.88 -25.44
C ILE A 201 -8.77 3.31 -26.55
N VAL A 202 -8.62 2.01 -26.88
CA VAL A 202 -9.38 1.34 -27.94
C VAL A 202 -10.87 1.38 -27.66
N PHE A 203 -11.30 1.03 -26.45
CA PHE A 203 -12.71 0.95 -26.10
C PHE A 203 -13.35 2.31 -25.85
N VAL A 204 -12.65 3.26 -25.21
CA VAL A 204 -13.20 4.58 -24.97
C VAL A 204 -13.40 5.34 -26.27
N LYS A 205 -12.39 5.30 -27.16
CA LYS A 205 -12.40 6.02 -28.44
C LYS A 205 -13.22 5.32 -29.53
N GLY A 206 -13.40 4.01 -29.42
CA GLY A 206 -14.08 3.21 -30.44
C GLY A 206 -13.20 3.00 -31.68
N MET A 207 -12.15 2.16 -31.54
CA MET A 207 -11.24 1.84 -32.64
C MET A 207 -11.50 0.42 -33.15
N PHE A 208 -10.99 0.10 -34.35
CA PHE A 208 -11.05 -1.24 -34.96
C PHE A 208 -12.50 -1.78 -35.17
N GLY A 209 -13.45 -0.91 -35.46
CA GLY A 209 -14.86 -1.31 -35.67
C GLY A 209 -15.68 -1.47 -34.38
N ILE A 210 -15.12 -1.17 -33.23
CA ILE A 210 -15.83 -1.16 -31.96
C ILE A 210 -16.47 0.23 -31.78
N SER A 211 -17.77 0.27 -31.42
CA SER A 211 -18.43 1.56 -31.08
C SER A 211 -17.82 2.17 -29.81
N PRO A 212 -17.71 3.52 -29.71
CA PRO A 212 -17.22 4.19 -28.52
C PRO A 212 -18.02 3.78 -27.28
N MET A 213 -17.34 3.27 -26.24
CA MET A 213 -17.98 2.76 -25.04
C MET A 213 -17.92 3.75 -23.85
N GLY A 214 -17.21 4.89 -24.01
CA GLY A 214 -17.05 5.87 -22.93
C GLY A 214 -16.48 5.24 -21.65
N VAL A 215 -17.11 5.55 -20.50
CA VAL A 215 -16.65 5.04 -19.17
C VAL A 215 -16.72 3.52 -19.08
N LYS A 216 -17.67 2.86 -19.72
CA LYS A 216 -17.77 1.40 -19.75
C LYS A 216 -16.53 0.77 -20.38
N GLY A 217 -15.93 1.46 -21.37
CA GLY A 217 -14.69 1.02 -22.01
C GLY A 217 -13.53 0.85 -21.03
N VAL A 218 -13.35 1.79 -20.10
CA VAL A 218 -12.35 1.68 -19.02
C VAL A 218 -12.70 0.53 -18.07
N GLY A 219 -13.97 0.33 -17.76
CA GLY A 219 -14.41 -0.81 -16.95
C GLY A 219 -14.04 -2.14 -17.59
N TYR A 220 -14.32 -2.31 -18.88
CA TYR A 220 -13.98 -3.54 -19.63
C TYR A 220 -12.48 -3.74 -19.77
N SER A 221 -11.70 -2.69 -20.03
CA SER A 221 -10.24 -2.80 -20.10
C SER A 221 -9.67 -3.30 -18.79
N THR A 222 -10.15 -2.77 -17.65
CA THR A 222 -9.72 -3.19 -16.30
C THR A 222 -10.15 -4.64 -15.98
N LEU A 223 -11.37 -5.03 -16.37
CA LEU A 223 -11.84 -6.40 -16.15
C LEU A 223 -11.01 -7.41 -16.97
N ILE A 224 -10.79 -7.14 -18.24
CA ILE A 224 -9.99 -8.01 -19.15
C ILE A 224 -8.56 -8.11 -18.63
N ASP A 225 -7.94 -6.99 -18.28
CA ASP A 225 -6.59 -6.95 -17.72
C ASP A 225 -6.47 -7.81 -16.47
N ARG A 226 -7.38 -7.65 -15.49
CA ARG A 226 -7.37 -8.42 -14.24
C ARG A 226 -7.57 -9.92 -14.47
N VAL A 227 -8.42 -10.32 -15.42
CA VAL A 227 -8.60 -11.72 -15.83
C VAL A 227 -7.32 -12.26 -16.46
N LEU A 228 -6.68 -11.50 -17.34
CA LEU A 228 -5.42 -11.91 -17.98
C LEU A 228 -4.28 -11.98 -16.97
N MET A 229 -4.11 -10.97 -16.11
CA MET A 229 -3.10 -10.99 -15.03
C MET A 229 -3.30 -12.21 -14.13
N MET A 230 -4.54 -12.49 -13.72
CA MET A 230 -4.90 -13.68 -12.94
C MET A 230 -4.47 -14.96 -13.65
N SER A 231 -4.87 -15.12 -14.91
CA SER A 231 -4.62 -16.33 -15.71
C SER A 231 -3.12 -16.55 -15.94
N VAL A 232 -2.39 -15.48 -16.28
CA VAL A 232 -0.94 -15.54 -16.50
C VAL A 232 -0.19 -15.86 -15.20
N MET A 233 -0.52 -15.17 -14.10
CA MET A 233 0.17 -15.38 -12.84
C MET A 233 -0.12 -16.76 -12.24
N MET A 234 -1.37 -17.21 -12.30
CA MET A 234 -1.78 -18.54 -11.86
C MET A 234 -1.06 -19.62 -12.68
N THR A 235 -1.10 -19.52 -14.01
CA THR A 235 -0.42 -20.49 -14.91
C THR A 235 1.08 -20.48 -14.69
N TYR A 236 1.69 -19.30 -14.50
CA TYR A 236 3.11 -19.18 -14.23
C TYR A 236 3.50 -19.89 -12.92
N VAL A 237 2.78 -19.65 -11.83
CA VAL A 237 3.07 -20.31 -10.54
C VAL A 237 2.84 -21.81 -10.62
N LEU A 238 1.77 -22.27 -11.28
CA LEU A 238 1.43 -23.69 -11.35
C LEU A 238 2.35 -24.51 -12.27
N ARG A 239 2.90 -23.89 -13.35
CA ARG A 239 3.68 -24.62 -14.37
C ARG A 239 5.19 -24.40 -14.33
N SER A 240 5.66 -23.30 -13.68
CA SER A 240 7.09 -22.98 -13.67
C SER A 240 7.90 -23.95 -12.82
N GLN A 241 9.04 -24.37 -13.34
CA GLN A 241 10.01 -25.23 -12.63
C GLN A 241 10.46 -24.61 -11.28
N LYS A 242 10.49 -23.29 -11.17
CA LYS A 242 10.87 -22.58 -9.93
C LYS A 242 9.96 -22.90 -8.75
N PHE A 243 8.69 -23.16 -9.01
CA PHE A 243 7.69 -23.47 -8.00
C PHE A 243 7.39 -24.96 -7.87
N ARG A 244 7.96 -25.82 -8.72
CA ARG A 244 7.66 -27.26 -8.77
C ARG A 244 7.77 -27.95 -7.39
N GLY A 245 8.80 -27.60 -6.61
CA GLY A 245 9.00 -28.14 -5.26
C GLY A 245 7.91 -27.81 -4.26
N TYR A 246 7.13 -26.75 -4.50
CA TYR A 246 5.97 -26.34 -3.69
C TYR A 246 4.68 -26.88 -4.29
N ILE A 247 4.48 -26.69 -5.60
CA ILE A 247 3.21 -26.98 -6.30
C ILE A 247 2.90 -28.49 -6.34
N GLN A 248 3.89 -29.37 -6.26
CA GLN A 248 3.63 -30.81 -6.14
C GLN A 248 2.74 -31.19 -4.93
N TYR A 249 2.67 -30.34 -3.91
CA TYR A 249 1.81 -30.52 -2.73
C TYR A 249 0.54 -29.68 -2.80
N PHE A 250 0.39 -28.85 -3.83
CA PHE A 250 -0.80 -27.99 -4.01
C PHE A 250 -1.99 -28.83 -4.44
N LYS A 251 -3.06 -28.73 -3.69
CA LYS A 251 -4.36 -29.37 -4.01
C LYS A 251 -5.46 -28.37 -3.73
N VAL A 252 -6.22 -28.01 -4.75
CA VAL A 252 -7.35 -27.05 -4.62
C VAL A 252 -8.43 -27.55 -3.64
N THR A 253 -8.57 -28.88 -3.50
CA THR A 253 -9.54 -29.51 -2.59
C THR A 253 -9.18 -29.46 -1.11
N VAL A 254 -7.97 -29.04 -0.76
CA VAL A 254 -7.55 -28.96 0.65
C VAL A 254 -7.99 -27.64 1.24
N ILE A 255 -9.09 -27.69 1.97
CA ILE A 255 -9.64 -26.57 2.75
C ILE A 255 -9.45 -26.92 4.23
N ASP A 256 -8.73 -26.10 4.96
CA ASP A 256 -8.46 -26.27 6.38
C ASP A 256 -8.82 -25.00 7.15
N ARG A 257 -9.80 -25.11 8.02
CA ARG A 257 -10.32 -23.99 8.81
C ARG A 257 -9.23 -23.30 9.65
N GLU A 258 -8.31 -24.07 10.21
CA GLU A 258 -7.24 -23.51 11.05
C GLU A 258 -6.31 -22.62 10.21
N ARG A 259 -5.96 -23.05 9.00
CA ARG A 259 -5.12 -22.29 8.07
C ARG A 259 -5.82 -21.09 7.49
N LEU A 260 -7.11 -21.22 7.16
CA LEU A 260 -7.94 -20.08 6.74
C LEU A 260 -7.95 -19.01 7.83
N LEU A 261 -8.22 -19.40 9.09
CA LEU A 261 -8.22 -18.49 10.22
C LEU A 261 -6.82 -17.90 10.49
N LYS A 262 -5.75 -18.67 10.29
CA LYS A 262 -4.36 -18.19 10.43
C LYS A 262 -4.05 -17.08 9.41
N ILE A 263 -4.47 -17.24 8.15
CA ILE A 263 -4.31 -16.22 7.11
C ILE A 263 -5.17 -14.99 7.46
N LEU A 264 -6.42 -15.18 7.86
CA LEU A 264 -7.34 -14.10 8.19
C LEU A 264 -6.89 -13.32 9.43
N ARG A 265 -6.33 -13.99 10.45
CA ARG A 265 -5.75 -13.34 11.65
C ARG A 265 -4.60 -12.39 11.34
N ILE A 266 -3.96 -12.54 10.19
CA ILE A 266 -2.95 -11.59 9.71
C ILE A 266 -3.60 -10.61 8.73
N GLY A 267 -4.37 -11.10 7.78
CA GLY A 267 -4.94 -10.28 6.70
C GLY A 267 -5.96 -9.26 7.18
N ALA A 268 -6.85 -9.61 8.11
CA ALA A 268 -7.86 -8.68 8.60
C ALA A 268 -7.26 -7.48 9.37
N PRO A 269 -6.32 -7.66 10.32
CA PRO A 269 -5.62 -6.51 10.91
C PRO A 269 -4.88 -5.66 9.88
N VAL A 270 -4.24 -6.27 8.87
CA VAL A 270 -3.57 -5.52 7.79
C VAL A 270 -4.57 -4.72 6.96
N ALA A 271 -5.74 -5.28 6.64
CA ALA A 271 -6.82 -4.55 5.98
C ALA A 271 -7.27 -3.34 6.82
N MET A 272 -7.44 -3.52 8.13
CA MET A 272 -7.81 -2.43 9.04
C MET A 272 -6.72 -1.33 9.11
N GLN A 273 -5.43 -1.68 9.05
CA GLN A 273 -4.36 -0.68 8.96
C GLN A 273 -4.56 0.24 7.76
N TYR A 274 -4.81 -0.32 6.57
CA TYR A 274 -5.08 0.48 5.37
C TYR A 274 -6.36 1.30 5.47
N VAL A 275 -7.44 0.75 6.04
CA VAL A 275 -8.70 1.49 6.26
C VAL A 275 -8.48 2.68 7.18
N PHE A 276 -7.75 2.49 8.28
CA PHE A 276 -7.44 3.58 9.21
C PHE A 276 -6.59 4.66 8.57
N GLU A 277 -5.59 4.28 7.79
CA GLU A 277 -4.70 5.20 7.08
C GLU A 277 -5.45 6.01 6.02
N ILE A 278 -6.13 5.33 5.08
CA ILE A 278 -6.88 6.00 4.01
C ILE A 278 -8.03 6.83 4.57
N GLY A 279 -8.73 6.30 5.58
CA GLY A 279 -9.80 7.03 6.26
C GLY A 279 -9.31 8.32 6.95
N ALA A 280 -8.12 8.30 7.52
CA ALA A 280 -7.53 9.49 8.13
C ALA A 280 -7.15 10.55 7.09
N PHE A 281 -6.57 10.14 5.95
CA PHE A 281 -6.28 11.08 4.86
C PHE A 281 -7.54 11.63 4.21
N ALA A 282 -8.58 10.82 4.05
CA ALA A 282 -9.90 11.29 3.61
C ALA A 282 -10.52 12.29 4.62
N GLY A 283 -10.43 11.99 5.91
CA GLY A 283 -10.86 12.90 6.97
C GLY A 283 -10.10 14.24 6.94
N ALA A 284 -8.78 14.21 6.73
CA ALA A 284 -7.98 15.43 6.58
C ALA A 284 -8.37 16.24 5.35
N SER A 285 -8.72 15.59 4.23
CA SER A 285 -9.22 16.25 3.03
C SER A 285 -10.58 16.94 3.28
N LEU A 286 -11.48 16.29 4.04
CA LEU A 286 -12.75 16.90 4.46
C LEU A 286 -12.50 18.10 5.37
N LEU A 287 -11.60 18.01 6.35
CA LEU A 287 -11.22 19.15 7.19
C LEU A 287 -10.62 20.30 6.37
N ALA A 288 -9.80 20.00 5.36
CA ALA A 288 -9.27 21.03 4.46
C ALA A 288 -10.38 21.74 3.69
N GLY A 289 -11.43 21.02 3.28
CA GLY A 289 -12.60 21.57 2.60
C GLY A 289 -13.42 22.54 3.46
N THR A 290 -13.45 22.33 4.80
CA THR A 290 -14.12 23.27 5.72
C THR A 290 -13.39 24.61 5.84
N ILE A 291 -12.10 24.67 5.49
CA ILE A 291 -11.32 25.91 5.51
C ILE A 291 -11.59 26.73 4.23
N SER A 292 -11.32 26.14 3.07
CA SER A 292 -11.62 26.73 1.75
C SER A 292 -11.41 25.71 0.63
N ALA A 293 -12.02 25.95 -0.54
CA ALA A 293 -11.78 25.15 -1.74
C ALA A 293 -10.30 25.17 -2.17
N THR A 294 -9.63 26.34 -2.04
CA THR A 294 -8.20 26.49 -2.34
C THR A 294 -7.33 25.65 -1.38
N ALA A 295 -7.67 25.61 -0.08
CA ALA A 295 -6.97 24.78 0.89
C ALA A 295 -7.13 23.29 0.58
N GLN A 296 -8.33 22.85 0.21
CA GLN A 296 -8.61 21.47 -0.18
C GLN A 296 -7.85 21.07 -1.46
N ALA A 297 -7.85 21.94 -2.48
CA ALA A 297 -7.08 21.71 -3.70
C ALA A 297 -5.57 21.63 -3.43
N SER A 298 -5.04 22.52 -2.59
CA SER A 298 -3.62 22.51 -2.21
C SER A 298 -3.25 21.26 -1.40
N HIS A 299 -4.14 20.81 -0.50
CA HIS A 299 -3.98 19.53 0.21
C HIS A 299 -3.92 18.37 -0.77
N GLN A 300 -4.82 18.35 -1.77
CA GLN A 300 -4.88 17.28 -2.76
C GLN A 300 -3.59 17.20 -3.60
N VAL A 301 -3.04 18.34 -4.00
CA VAL A 301 -1.74 18.38 -4.71
C VAL A 301 -0.61 17.82 -3.84
N ALA A 302 -0.51 18.25 -2.60
CA ALA A 302 0.55 17.83 -1.69
C ALA A 302 0.44 16.32 -1.34
N ILE A 303 -0.78 15.81 -1.08
CA ILE A 303 -0.98 14.41 -0.73
C ILE A 303 -0.73 13.47 -1.92
N GLN A 304 -1.02 13.89 -3.16
CA GLN A 304 -0.70 13.13 -4.36
C GLN A 304 0.81 12.94 -4.54
N LEU A 305 1.60 13.98 -4.31
CA LEU A 305 3.05 13.91 -4.34
C LEU A 305 3.61 13.02 -3.22
N ALA A 306 3.06 13.15 -2.00
CA ALA A 306 3.42 12.28 -0.88
C ALA A 306 3.06 10.81 -1.15
N ALA A 307 1.92 10.52 -1.78
CA ALA A 307 1.49 9.17 -2.12
C ALA A 307 2.46 8.48 -3.11
N MET A 308 3.08 9.24 -4.03
CA MET A 308 4.10 8.67 -4.94
C MET A 308 5.33 8.18 -4.16
N THR A 309 5.81 8.94 -3.17
CA THR A 309 6.94 8.55 -2.32
C THR A 309 6.57 7.38 -1.39
N TYR A 310 5.33 7.36 -0.88
CA TYR A 310 4.78 6.25 -0.11
C TYR A 310 4.81 4.92 -0.87
N MET A 311 4.46 4.91 -2.17
CA MET A 311 4.51 3.68 -2.98
C MET A 311 5.92 3.08 -3.04
N MET A 312 6.95 3.92 -3.04
CA MET A 312 8.33 3.45 -3.01
C MET A 312 8.71 2.89 -1.63
N ALA A 313 8.29 3.54 -0.54
CA ALA A 313 8.47 3.03 0.82
C ALA A 313 7.73 1.70 1.05
N SER A 314 6.52 1.54 0.49
CA SER A 314 5.74 0.30 0.59
C SER A 314 6.45 -0.88 -0.06
N GLY A 315 7.20 -0.67 -1.15
CA GLY A 315 8.04 -1.69 -1.75
C GLY A 315 9.20 -2.13 -0.84
N ILE A 316 9.83 -1.21 -0.12
CA ILE A 316 10.85 -1.54 0.90
C ILE A 316 10.20 -2.31 2.06
N ALA A 317 9.01 -1.91 2.50
CA ALA A 317 8.26 -2.60 3.55
C ALA A 317 7.86 -4.03 3.16
N ALA A 318 7.45 -4.25 1.92
CA ALA A 318 7.18 -5.60 1.41
C ALA A 318 8.45 -6.47 1.42
N ALA A 319 9.58 -5.94 0.96
CA ALA A 319 10.86 -6.65 1.02
C ALA A 319 11.28 -6.94 2.47
N ALA A 320 11.05 -6.00 3.40
CA ALA A 320 11.28 -6.22 4.83
C ALA A 320 10.39 -7.36 5.37
N THR A 321 9.10 -7.38 5.04
CA THR A 321 8.18 -8.46 5.43
C THR A 321 8.71 -9.83 4.99
N ILE A 322 9.19 -9.94 3.75
CA ILE A 322 9.71 -11.20 3.19
C ILE A 322 11.01 -11.61 3.88
N LYS A 323 12.00 -10.71 4.00
CA LYS A 323 13.32 -11.02 4.56
C LYS A 323 13.27 -11.29 6.06
N VAL A 324 12.53 -10.48 6.79
CA VAL A 324 12.30 -10.66 8.23
C VAL A 324 11.51 -11.94 8.47
N GLY A 325 10.43 -12.19 7.70
CA GLY A 325 9.63 -13.40 7.81
C GLY A 325 10.44 -14.67 7.56
N ASN A 326 11.26 -14.69 6.50
CA ASN A 326 12.15 -15.83 6.20
C ASN A 326 13.17 -16.06 7.32
N SER A 327 13.80 -14.99 7.82
CA SER A 327 14.77 -15.09 8.92
C SER A 327 14.10 -15.52 10.24
N TYR A 328 12.85 -15.10 10.47
CA TYR A 328 12.05 -15.51 11.62
C TYR A 328 11.71 -17.02 11.55
N GLY A 329 11.27 -17.49 10.38
CA GLY A 329 11.02 -18.91 10.13
C GLY A 329 12.26 -19.78 10.36
N ASN A 330 13.41 -19.34 9.88
CA ASN A 330 14.71 -20.00 10.04
C ASN A 330 15.31 -19.83 11.45
N ARG A 331 14.59 -19.23 12.39
CA ARG A 331 15.02 -18.95 13.78
C ARG A 331 16.34 -18.15 13.88
N ASN A 332 16.73 -17.42 12.85
CA ASN A 332 17.97 -16.64 12.82
C ASN A 332 17.68 -15.16 13.21
N LEU A 333 17.65 -14.89 14.51
CA LEU A 333 17.36 -13.55 15.05
C LEU A 333 18.42 -12.51 14.65
N PHE A 334 19.67 -12.93 14.47
CA PHE A 334 20.73 -12.01 14.06
C PHE A 334 20.49 -11.49 12.62
N ARG A 335 20.14 -12.39 11.68
CA ARG A 335 19.78 -12.00 10.31
C ARG A 335 18.50 -11.17 10.29
N LEU A 336 17.51 -11.54 11.11
CA LEU A 336 16.25 -10.81 11.23
C LEU A 336 16.50 -9.35 11.64
N GLU A 337 17.25 -9.13 12.73
CA GLU A 337 17.55 -7.79 13.24
C GLU A 337 18.31 -6.95 12.19
N ARG A 338 19.25 -7.55 11.48
CA ARG A 338 20.00 -6.87 10.42
C ARG A 338 19.12 -6.50 9.23
N PHE A 339 18.23 -7.37 8.77
CA PHE A 339 17.28 -7.04 7.70
C PHE A 339 16.30 -5.93 8.13
N ALA A 340 15.81 -5.98 9.36
CA ALA A 340 14.94 -4.93 9.88
C ALA A 340 15.65 -3.56 9.91
N ILE A 341 16.84 -3.49 10.53
CA ILE A 341 17.64 -2.25 10.62
C ILE A 341 17.95 -1.72 9.22
N THR A 342 18.40 -2.59 8.30
CA THR A 342 18.72 -2.21 6.93
C THR A 342 17.49 -1.64 6.19
N SER A 343 16.31 -2.20 6.44
CA SER A 343 15.07 -1.70 5.82
C SER A 343 14.69 -0.32 6.34
N TYR A 344 14.82 -0.07 7.64
CA TYR A 344 14.64 1.26 8.22
C TYR A 344 15.65 2.29 7.66
N GLN A 345 16.91 1.89 7.51
CA GLN A 345 17.95 2.77 6.96
C GLN A 345 17.70 3.11 5.49
N LEU A 346 17.33 2.11 4.68
CA LEU A 346 17.00 2.31 3.27
C LEU A 346 15.83 3.28 3.09
N VAL A 347 14.77 3.10 3.86
CA VAL A 347 13.61 4.00 3.75
C VAL A 347 13.94 5.40 4.22
N LEU A 348 14.72 5.55 5.31
CA LEU A 348 15.14 6.88 5.79
C LEU A 348 16.02 7.61 4.77
N ILE A 349 17.00 6.93 4.17
CA ILE A 349 17.84 7.51 3.12
C ILE A 349 16.97 7.94 1.94
N PHE A 350 16.06 7.07 1.49
CA PHE A 350 15.17 7.38 0.40
C PHE A 350 14.26 8.57 0.73
N MET A 351 13.63 8.58 1.92
CA MET A 351 12.75 9.67 2.33
C MET A 351 13.50 10.99 2.59
N LEU A 352 14.75 10.95 3.00
CA LEU A 352 15.59 12.15 3.10
C LEU A 352 15.89 12.74 1.71
N ILE A 353 16.16 11.91 0.71
CA ILE A 353 16.37 12.37 -0.68
C ILE A 353 15.08 13.01 -1.20
N THR A 354 13.93 12.36 -1.03
CA THR A 354 12.65 12.91 -1.52
C THR A 354 12.20 14.14 -0.73
N ALA A 355 12.47 14.21 0.58
CA ALA A 355 12.25 15.41 1.39
C ALA A 355 13.09 16.60 0.90
N SER A 356 14.37 16.33 0.56
CA SER A 356 15.23 17.36 -0.02
C SER A 356 14.72 17.82 -1.39
N LEU A 357 14.23 16.90 -2.23
CA LEU A 357 13.61 17.25 -3.51
C LEU A 357 12.33 18.08 -3.32
N PHE A 358 11.47 17.72 -2.35
CA PHE A 358 10.28 18.51 -2.03
C PHE A 358 10.64 19.92 -1.55
N ALA A 359 11.68 20.06 -0.72
CA ALA A 359 12.12 21.37 -0.24
C ALA A 359 12.76 22.22 -1.35
N LEU A 360 13.55 21.63 -2.25
CA LEU A 360 14.22 22.33 -3.33
C LEU A 360 13.28 22.70 -4.49
N LEU A 361 12.33 21.83 -4.79
CA LEU A 361 11.42 21.94 -5.94
C LEU A 361 9.99 22.32 -5.53
N ASN A 362 9.76 22.78 -4.29
CA ASN A 362 8.43 23.09 -3.77
C ASN A 362 7.64 24.07 -4.65
N ASN A 363 8.31 25.05 -5.25
CA ASN A 363 7.68 26.05 -6.11
C ASN A 363 7.38 25.55 -7.53
N TYR A 364 7.97 24.43 -7.94
CA TYR A 364 7.80 23.87 -9.30
C TYR A 364 6.88 22.65 -9.33
N LEU A 365 6.97 21.76 -8.35
CA LEU A 365 6.20 20.50 -8.32
C LEU A 365 4.69 20.69 -8.38
N PRO A 366 4.07 21.69 -7.72
CA PRO A 366 2.62 21.89 -7.80
C PRO A 366 2.10 22.21 -9.20
N TYR A 367 2.94 22.83 -10.05
CA TYR A 367 2.56 23.14 -11.43
C TYR A 367 2.31 21.92 -12.31
N ILE A 368 2.76 20.72 -11.89
CA ILE A 368 2.42 19.44 -12.55
C ILE A 368 0.91 19.18 -12.49
N PHE A 369 0.22 19.67 -11.44
CA PHE A 369 -1.19 19.40 -11.18
C PHE A 369 -2.13 20.57 -11.48
N THR A 370 -1.66 21.81 -11.34
CA THR A 370 -2.49 23.00 -11.51
C THR A 370 -1.67 24.22 -11.90
N SER A 371 -2.29 25.11 -12.68
CA SER A 371 -1.78 26.45 -13.00
C SER A 371 -2.36 27.55 -12.11
N ASP A 372 -3.27 27.20 -11.17
CA ASP A 372 -3.83 28.19 -10.23
C ASP A 372 -2.77 28.63 -9.23
N HIS A 373 -2.39 29.88 -9.31
CA HIS A 373 -1.33 30.49 -8.51
C HIS A 373 -1.61 30.46 -7.01
N ALA A 374 -2.89 30.62 -6.60
CA ALA A 374 -3.27 30.57 -5.20
C ALA A 374 -3.08 29.16 -4.60
N VAL A 375 -3.43 28.12 -5.36
CA VAL A 375 -3.23 26.72 -4.99
C VAL A 375 -1.74 26.39 -4.94
N VAL A 376 -0.96 26.84 -5.95
CA VAL A 376 0.48 26.57 -6.03
C VAL A 376 1.22 27.13 -4.82
N ILE A 377 0.96 28.39 -4.41
CA ILE A 377 1.63 29.01 -3.25
C ILE A 377 1.39 28.21 -1.96
N ILE A 378 0.15 27.80 -1.72
CA ILE A 378 -0.18 27.04 -0.50
C ILE A 378 0.42 25.63 -0.60
N ALA A 379 0.29 24.95 -1.74
CA ALA A 379 0.85 23.62 -1.94
C ALA A 379 2.38 23.60 -1.79
N ALA A 380 3.08 24.63 -2.27
CA ALA A 380 4.52 24.77 -2.08
C ALA A 380 4.92 24.83 -0.58
N GLN A 381 4.12 25.52 0.23
CA GLN A 381 4.35 25.57 1.68
C GLN A 381 4.04 24.21 2.35
N LEU A 382 3.01 23.50 1.86
CA LEU A 382 2.68 22.16 2.36
C LEU A 382 3.75 21.13 2.00
N LEU A 383 4.42 21.25 0.85
CA LEU A 383 5.50 20.35 0.45
C LEU A 383 6.69 20.39 1.39
N ILE A 384 6.97 21.52 2.03
CA ILE A 384 8.01 21.63 3.07
C ILE A 384 7.60 20.79 4.30
N ILE A 385 6.33 20.86 4.71
CA ILE A 385 5.80 20.05 5.82
C ILE A 385 5.75 18.58 5.41
N ALA A 386 5.35 18.30 4.16
CA ALA A 386 5.34 16.96 3.58
C ALA A 386 6.73 16.32 3.56
N GLY A 387 7.80 17.11 3.40
CA GLY A 387 9.17 16.64 3.54
C GLY A 387 9.47 16.03 4.92
N LEU A 388 8.96 16.65 6.00
CA LEU A 388 9.07 16.09 7.35
C LEU A 388 8.11 14.90 7.57
N PHE A 389 6.86 15.05 7.12
CA PHE A 389 5.81 14.04 7.18
C PHE A 389 6.26 12.70 6.60
N GLN A 390 6.85 12.69 5.40
CA GLN A 390 7.23 11.46 4.71
C GLN A 390 8.38 10.69 5.37
N LEU A 391 9.23 11.33 6.20
CA LEU A 391 10.23 10.62 6.99
C LEU A 391 9.57 9.67 8.00
N PHE A 392 8.52 10.15 8.66
CA PHE A 392 7.76 9.35 9.62
C PHE A 392 6.86 8.33 8.92
N ASP A 393 6.28 8.70 7.78
CA ASP A 393 5.45 7.82 6.95
C ASP A 393 6.24 6.60 6.45
N GLY A 394 7.40 6.82 5.85
CA GLY A 394 8.27 5.72 5.40
C GLY A 394 8.73 4.81 6.53
N THR A 395 9.09 5.37 7.68
CA THR A 395 9.50 4.57 8.86
C THR A 395 8.34 3.80 9.47
N GLN A 396 7.12 4.36 9.49
CA GLN A 396 5.90 3.67 9.88
C GLN A 396 5.64 2.46 8.99
N VAL A 397 5.60 2.66 7.67
CA VAL A 397 5.29 1.59 6.70
C VAL A 397 6.30 0.45 6.79
N VAL A 398 7.59 0.76 6.91
CA VAL A 398 8.62 -0.27 7.11
C VAL A 398 8.46 -0.95 8.47
N GLY A 399 8.11 -0.21 9.53
CA GLY A 399 7.80 -0.77 10.84
C GLY A 399 6.67 -1.79 10.82
N LEU A 400 5.57 -1.45 10.12
CA LEU A 400 4.46 -2.37 9.86
C LEU A 400 4.94 -3.61 9.08
N GLY A 401 5.78 -3.43 8.05
CA GLY A 401 6.33 -4.51 7.25
C GLY A 401 7.21 -5.46 8.06
N VAL A 402 8.09 -4.95 8.90
CA VAL A 402 8.97 -5.72 9.80
C VAL A 402 8.15 -6.54 10.80
N LEU A 403 7.21 -5.92 11.50
CA LEU A 403 6.35 -6.58 12.49
C LEU A 403 5.43 -7.61 11.84
N ARG A 404 4.91 -7.31 10.66
CA ARG A 404 4.13 -8.24 9.83
C ARG A 404 4.95 -9.48 9.45
N GLY A 405 6.21 -9.31 9.07
CA GLY A 405 7.15 -10.42 8.82
C GLY A 405 7.33 -11.34 10.02
N MET A 406 7.26 -10.80 11.23
CA MET A 406 7.29 -11.58 12.49
C MET A 406 5.93 -12.18 12.87
N GLY A 407 4.85 -11.87 12.16
CA GLY A 407 3.47 -12.28 12.46
C GLY A 407 2.81 -11.43 13.55
N ASP A 408 3.42 -10.33 13.98
CA ASP A 408 2.83 -9.39 14.93
C ASP A 408 2.09 -8.28 14.16
N VAL A 409 0.77 -8.40 14.06
CA VAL A 409 -0.09 -7.46 13.32
C VAL A 409 -1.13 -6.77 14.20
N ASN A 410 -1.60 -7.41 15.28
CA ASN A 410 -2.69 -6.89 16.10
C ASN A 410 -2.29 -5.62 16.86
N ILE A 411 -1.13 -5.62 17.53
CA ILE A 411 -0.63 -4.43 18.24
C ILE A 411 -0.30 -3.31 17.26
N PRO A 412 0.40 -3.56 16.13
CA PRO A 412 0.57 -2.56 15.08
C PRO A 412 -0.75 -1.94 14.57
N THR A 413 -1.83 -2.71 14.44
CA THR A 413 -3.14 -2.19 14.02
C THR A 413 -3.71 -1.22 15.06
N ILE A 414 -3.61 -1.56 16.35
CA ILE A 414 -4.04 -0.67 17.44
C ILE A 414 -3.20 0.61 17.45
N ILE A 415 -1.88 0.50 17.28
CA ILE A 415 -0.99 1.66 17.19
C ILE A 415 -1.40 2.56 16.01
N THR A 416 -1.68 1.99 14.85
CA THR A 416 -2.13 2.73 13.66
C THR A 416 -3.45 3.46 13.93
N PHE A 417 -4.42 2.79 14.54
CA PHE A 417 -5.69 3.43 14.93
C PHE A 417 -5.48 4.63 15.86
N ILE A 418 -4.73 4.44 16.95
CA ILE A 418 -4.45 5.50 17.92
C ILE A 418 -3.73 6.67 17.24
N ALA A 419 -2.71 6.37 16.44
CA ALA A 419 -1.89 7.37 15.80
C ALA A 419 -2.67 8.26 14.83
N TYR A 420 -3.53 7.68 14.01
CA TYR A 420 -4.30 8.44 13.02
C TYR A 420 -5.58 9.05 13.56
N TRP A 421 -6.39 8.27 14.32
CA TRP A 421 -7.75 8.66 14.70
C TRP A 421 -7.85 9.34 16.05
N ILE A 422 -6.93 9.04 16.98
CA ILE A 422 -6.92 9.66 18.33
C ILE A 422 -5.94 10.82 18.38
N ILE A 423 -4.79 10.74 17.69
CA ILE A 423 -3.76 11.77 17.74
C ILE A 423 -3.79 12.63 16.47
N GLY A 424 -3.63 12.03 15.28
CA GLY A 424 -3.43 12.72 14.02
C GLY A 424 -4.58 13.64 13.61
N LEU A 425 -5.77 13.08 13.43
CA LEU A 425 -6.95 13.84 13.03
C LEU A 425 -7.41 14.85 14.10
N PRO A 426 -7.54 14.50 15.40
CA PRO A 426 -7.94 15.48 16.40
C PRO A 426 -6.94 16.61 16.58
N SER A 427 -5.62 16.33 16.58
CA SER A 427 -4.62 17.40 16.64
C SER A 427 -4.61 18.25 15.37
N GLY A 428 -4.86 17.64 14.19
CA GLY A 428 -5.06 18.38 12.94
C GLY A 428 -6.27 19.31 12.98
N TYR A 429 -7.38 18.86 13.54
CA TYR A 429 -8.57 19.69 13.77
C TYR A 429 -8.28 20.85 14.74
N LEU A 430 -7.65 20.55 15.89
CA LEU A 430 -7.31 21.58 16.89
C LEU A 430 -6.35 22.62 16.31
N MET A 431 -5.26 22.20 15.68
CA MET A 431 -4.27 23.12 15.12
C MET A 431 -4.82 23.86 13.88
N GLY A 432 -5.53 23.15 12.99
CA GLY A 432 -6.01 23.72 11.75
C GLY A 432 -7.19 24.66 11.90
N ILE A 433 -8.18 24.25 12.70
CA ILE A 433 -9.47 24.96 12.81
C ILE A 433 -9.55 25.76 14.11
N VAL A 434 -9.33 25.13 15.27
CA VAL A 434 -9.51 25.82 16.55
C VAL A 434 -8.43 26.90 16.79
N PHE A 435 -7.16 26.58 16.50
CA PHE A 435 -6.05 27.55 16.63
C PHE A 435 -5.85 28.41 15.37
N ASN A 436 -6.70 28.24 14.33
CA ASN A 436 -6.66 29.02 13.10
C ASN A 436 -5.33 28.96 12.32
N TRP A 437 -4.56 27.84 12.43
CA TRP A 437 -3.35 27.66 11.63
C TRP A 437 -3.65 27.21 10.18
N GLY A 438 -4.94 27.06 9.85
CA GLY A 438 -5.40 26.67 8.53
C GLY A 438 -4.90 25.29 8.11
N ILE A 439 -4.71 25.10 6.82
CA ILE A 439 -4.30 23.81 6.24
C ILE A 439 -2.96 23.31 6.78
N LYS A 440 -2.04 24.19 7.15
CA LYS A 440 -0.76 23.81 7.76
C LYS A 440 -0.96 23.11 9.08
N GLY A 441 -1.92 23.56 9.91
CA GLY A 441 -2.26 22.93 11.19
C GLY A 441 -2.73 21.49 11.00
N ILE A 442 -3.53 21.20 9.95
CA ILE A 442 -3.97 19.84 9.61
C ILE A 442 -2.76 18.96 9.27
N TRP A 443 -1.81 19.44 8.48
CA TRP A 443 -0.59 18.71 8.13
C TRP A 443 0.34 18.48 9.31
N TYR A 444 0.47 19.43 10.25
CA TYR A 444 1.20 19.21 11.49
C TYR A 444 0.55 18.14 12.36
N GLY A 445 -0.78 18.10 12.43
CA GLY A 445 -1.51 17.04 13.13
C GLY A 445 -1.26 15.66 12.52
N LEU A 446 -1.37 15.52 11.18
CA LEU A 446 -1.05 14.28 10.49
C LEU A 446 0.41 13.85 10.73
N THR A 447 1.35 14.80 10.70
CA THR A 447 2.77 14.55 10.97
C THR A 447 2.99 14.04 12.40
N LEU A 448 2.27 14.60 13.38
CA LEU A 448 2.32 14.16 14.78
C LEU A 448 1.78 12.73 14.94
N GLY A 449 0.69 12.39 14.23
CA GLY A 449 0.16 11.04 14.18
C GLY A 449 1.19 10.04 13.65
N LEU A 450 1.81 10.34 12.50
CA LEU A 450 2.85 9.50 11.89
C LEU A 450 4.11 9.37 12.76
N LEU A 451 4.55 10.46 13.39
CA LEU A 451 5.64 10.43 14.37
C LEU A 451 5.34 9.45 15.50
N THR A 452 4.13 9.54 16.06
CA THR A 452 3.69 8.65 17.14
C THR A 452 3.67 7.19 16.67
N SER A 453 3.09 6.93 15.49
CA SER A 453 3.05 5.59 14.91
C SER A 453 4.45 5.02 14.70
N SER A 454 5.35 5.78 14.05
CA SER A 454 6.71 5.33 13.74
C SER A 454 7.51 5.00 15.01
N LEU A 455 7.41 5.84 16.05
CA LEU A 455 8.07 5.60 17.33
C LEU A 455 7.51 4.37 18.05
N LEU A 456 6.20 4.25 18.18
CA LEU A 456 5.56 3.13 18.87
C LEU A 456 5.82 1.79 18.16
N LEU A 457 5.79 1.77 16.81
CA LEU A 457 6.11 0.57 16.03
C LEU A 457 7.58 0.16 16.19
N TYR A 458 8.50 1.11 16.22
CA TYR A 458 9.91 0.83 16.47
C TYR A 458 10.15 0.28 17.89
N LEU A 459 9.54 0.90 18.91
CA LEU A 459 9.59 0.40 20.29
C LEU A 459 8.99 -1.02 20.38
N ARG A 460 7.86 -1.25 19.72
CA ARG A 460 7.26 -2.59 19.65
C ARG A 460 8.20 -3.61 19.05
N PHE A 461 8.87 -3.27 17.96
CA PHE A 461 9.88 -4.14 17.34
C PHE A 461 11.01 -4.48 18.32
N GLN A 462 11.56 -3.50 19.04
CA GLN A 462 12.60 -3.74 20.04
C GLN A 462 12.14 -4.66 21.17
N LEU A 463 10.92 -4.47 21.68
CA LEU A 463 10.32 -5.31 22.72
C LEU A 463 10.13 -6.74 22.25
N VAL A 464 9.61 -6.94 21.02
CA VAL A 464 9.37 -8.28 20.46
C VAL A 464 10.70 -9.02 20.25
N ILE A 465 11.72 -8.35 19.72
CA ILE A 465 13.05 -8.96 19.54
C ILE A 465 13.65 -9.33 20.88
N LYS A 466 13.62 -8.45 21.88
CA LYS A 466 14.17 -8.73 23.22
C LYS A 466 13.49 -9.96 23.83
N LYS A 467 12.16 -10.03 23.77
CA LYS A 467 11.40 -11.19 24.26
C LYS A 467 11.80 -12.48 23.54
N LYS A 468 11.99 -12.43 22.21
CA LYS A 468 12.37 -13.60 21.42
C LYS A 468 13.80 -14.05 21.71
N LYS A 469 14.76 -13.15 21.90
CA LYS A 469 16.14 -13.50 22.30
C LYS A 469 16.13 -14.32 23.60
N ILE A 470 15.41 -13.85 24.61
CA ILE A 470 15.29 -14.55 25.91
C ILE A 470 14.67 -15.95 25.72
N GLN A 471 13.58 -16.06 24.94
CA GLN A 471 12.95 -17.35 24.67
C GLN A 471 13.87 -18.35 23.95
N PHE A 472 14.69 -17.88 23.02
CA PHE A 472 15.65 -18.73 22.31
C PHE A 472 16.80 -19.18 23.21
N GLU A 473 17.34 -18.28 24.06
CA GLU A 473 18.36 -18.64 25.04
C GLU A 473 17.83 -19.70 26.01
N GLN A 474 16.63 -19.54 26.55
CA GLN A 474 16.01 -20.53 27.44
C GLN A 474 15.74 -21.89 26.76
N SER A 475 15.53 -21.92 25.44
CA SER A 475 15.32 -23.18 24.70
C SER A 475 16.61 -23.92 24.36
N MET A 476 17.77 -23.27 24.48
CA MET A 476 19.08 -23.91 24.32
C MET A 476 19.57 -24.57 25.62
N PHE A 477 19.00 -24.21 26.76
CA PHE A 477 19.34 -24.80 28.06
C PHE A 477 18.32 -25.89 28.52
N LYS A 478 17.34 -26.20 27.70
CA LYS A 478 16.43 -27.35 27.85
C LYS A 478 16.77 -28.42 26.79
#